data_fac74aa3db9eb62cad6df7c6bc28251d
#
_entry.id   fac74aa3db9eb62cad6df7c6bc28251d
#
_cell.length_a   1.000
_cell.length_b   1.000
_cell.length_c   1.000
_cell.angle_alpha   90.00
_cell.angle_beta   90.00
_cell.angle_gamma   90.00
#
_symmetry.space_group_name_H-M   'P 1'
#
loop_
_entity.id
_entity.type
_entity.pdbx_description
1 polymer ?
#
loop_
_entity_poly.entity_id
_entity_poly.type
_entity_poly.pdbx_seq_one_letter_code
_entity_poly.pdbx_strand_id
1 'polypeptide(L)'
;MSAVFMGRVLRGLTLTWALTFAALAQTPAARGPADPPVTLVFAGDTTLDDDAGALIARGGDPLADFAALFAQADVRLANLECVVATGGSAGRKNYTFRAHPRVLPVLKRHLDGVTLANNHSGDYGREAFAEMLGLLRQAGLAQAGGGMNLAEAHTPWIVERQGLRIAILSYNEFMPRSFEADFDAPGIAWSEDEQVLEDIARARRVHRADLVIPFMHWGWENEHVANDRQRQLARKMIDAGADAVIGGHPHVTQDIEHYRGKPIVYSVGNFVMKETDNDLQRQAWVLRMTFDRQGATGFDTHAVRIGMDGIPQADPSTPTPCWTRGQSQVGTCLGGR
;
A
#
# COMPACT_ATOMS: atom_id res chain seq x y z
N MET A 1 32.56 60.79 74.98
CA MET A 1 33.85 60.57 74.23
C MET A 1 33.55 60.07 72.84
N SER A 2 33.64 60.96 71.88
CA SER A 2 33.25 60.75 70.46
C SER A 2 34.40 60.17 69.68
N ALA A 3 34.15 59.25 68.80
CA ALA A 3 35.03 58.92 67.73
C ALA A 3 34.24 58.83 66.40
N VAL A 4 34.56 59.78 65.54
CA VAL A 4 34.03 59.94 64.19
C VAL A 4 34.88 59.01 63.29
N PHE A 5 34.21 58.15 62.49
CA PHE A 5 34.89 57.44 61.42
C PHE A 5 34.29 57.84 60.05
N MET A 6 35.19 58.36 59.26
CA MET A 6 34.93 58.85 57.91
C MET A 6 34.93 57.69 56.92
N GLY A 7 33.81 57.37 56.33
CA GLY A 7 33.71 56.38 55.26
C GLY A 7 33.99 56.93 53.87
N ARG A 8 34.94 56.35 53.15
CA ARG A 8 35.25 56.65 51.77
C ARG A 8 34.25 55.96 50.84
N VAL A 9 33.61 56.73 49.98
CA VAL A 9 32.78 56.25 48.90
C VAL A 9 33.68 55.86 47.70
N LEU A 10 33.73 54.58 47.35
CA LEU A 10 34.29 54.12 46.09
C LEU A 10 33.17 54.10 45.04
N ARG A 11 33.32 54.92 43.98
CA ARG A 11 32.48 54.84 42.78
C ARG A 11 33.02 53.72 41.90
N GLY A 12 32.29 52.58 41.83
CA GLY A 12 32.54 51.51 40.87
C GLY A 12 31.97 51.87 39.50
N LEU A 13 32.82 51.96 38.49
CA LEU A 13 32.38 52.00 37.07
C LEU A 13 31.98 50.61 36.64
N THR A 14 30.68 50.39 36.39
CA THR A 14 30.19 49.20 35.71
C THR A 14 30.26 49.38 34.20
N LEU A 15 31.19 48.65 33.58
CA LEU A 15 31.32 48.56 32.11
C LEU A 15 30.29 47.49 31.63
N THR A 16 29.18 47.93 31.03
CA THR A 16 28.21 47.03 30.37
C THR A 16 28.71 46.71 28.97
N TRP A 17 29.11 45.44 28.77
CA TRP A 17 29.36 44.87 27.45
C TRP A 17 28.03 44.52 26.79
N ALA A 18 27.63 45.26 25.79
CA ALA A 18 26.52 44.88 24.92
C ALA A 18 27.00 43.84 23.88
N LEU A 19 26.67 42.57 24.11
CA LEU A 19 26.85 41.53 23.12
C LEU A 19 25.75 41.63 22.05
N THR A 20 26.09 42.20 20.92
CA THR A 20 25.25 42.16 19.70
C THR A 20 25.35 40.77 19.09
N PHE A 21 24.32 39.96 19.28
CA PHE A 21 24.12 38.72 18.52
C PHE A 21 23.68 39.12 17.08
N ALA A 22 24.58 39.05 16.13
CA ALA A 22 24.24 39.08 14.72
C ALA A 22 23.56 37.73 14.38
N ALA A 23 22.23 37.72 14.22
CA ALA A 23 21.50 36.63 13.66
C ALA A 23 21.94 36.43 12.20
N LEU A 24 22.81 35.46 11.96
CA LEU A 24 23.08 34.97 10.62
C LEU A 24 21.80 34.35 10.08
N ALA A 25 21.08 35.08 9.22
CA ALA A 25 20.01 34.53 8.42
C ALA A 25 20.62 33.42 7.54
N GLN A 26 20.38 32.16 7.90
CA GLN A 26 20.72 31.04 7.03
C GLN A 26 19.84 31.15 5.79
N THR A 27 20.44 31.54 4.68
CA THR A 27 19.81 31.37 3.37
C THR A 27 19.43 29.91 3.21
N PRO A 28 18.15 29.56 2.82
CA PRO A 28 17.79 28.21 2.54
C PRO A 28 18.75 27.64 1.50
N ALA A 29 19.41 26.53 1.80
CA ALA A 29 20.26 25.85 0.84
C ALA A 29 19.47 25.68 -0.47
N ALA A 30 20.08 26.06 -1.59
CA ALA A 30 19.49 25.84 -2.91
C ALA A 30 19.11 24.34 -2.99
N ARG A 31 17.84 24.04 -3.28
CA ARG A 31 17.38 22.66 -3.48
C ARG A 31 18.25 22.07 -4.58
N GLY A 32 18.94 20.99 -4.26
CA GLY A 32 19.61 20.16 -5.27
C GLY A 32 18.61 19.72 -6.35
N PRO A 33 19.09 19.17 -7.47
CA PRO A 33 18.21 18.63 -8.49
C PRO A 33 17.17 17.71 -7.80
N ALA A 34 15.90 17.87 -8.19
CA ALA A 34 14.83 17.04 -7.62
C ALA A 34 15.17 15.57 -7.83
N ASP A 35 15.06 14.76 -6.77
CA ASP A 35 15.20 13.31 -6.89
C ASP A 35 14.26 12.81 -8.00
N PRO A 36 14.70 11.85 -8.85
CA PRO A 36 13.83 11.33 -9.88
C PRO A 36 12.57 10.74 -9.25
N PRO A 37 11.41 10.90 -9.89
CA PRO A 37 10.17 10.34 -9.37
C PRO A 37 10.24 8.81 -9.31
N VAL A 38 9.58 8.21 -8.31
CA VAL A 38 9.43 6.77 -8.18
C VAL A 38 8.07 6.33 -8.71
N THR A 39 8.04 5.26 -9.46
CA THR A 39 6.82 4.70 -10.05
C THR A 39 6.45 3.39 -9.35
N LEU A 40 5.23 3.33 -8.83
CA LEU A 40 4.66 2.13 -8.23
C LEU A 40 3.50 1.62 -9.09
N VAL A 41 3.40 0.30 -9.24
CA VAL A 41 2.27 -0.36 -9.90
C VAL A 41 1.56 -1.28 -8.91
N PHE A 42 0.25 -1.14 -8.86
CA PHE A 42 -0.66 -1.90 -8.01
C PHE A 42 -1.63 -2.69 -8.89
N ALA A 43 -1.58 -4.00 -8.78
CA ALA A 43 -2.60 -4.88 -9.33
C ALA A 43 -3.60 -5.28 -8.24
N GLY A 44 -4.82 -5.62 -8.65
CA GLY A 44 -5.92 -5.94 -7.78
C GLY A 44 -5.88 -7.34 -7.19
N ASP A 45 -7.07 -7.86 -6.90
CA ASP A 45 -7.29 -9.14 -6.26
C ASP A 45 -6.81 -10.28 -7.16
N THR A 46 -5.91 -11.10 -6.62
CA THR A 46 -5.15 -12.11 -7.35
C THR A 46 -5.26 -13.47 -6.68
N THR A 47 -5.99 -14.38 -7.31
CA THR A 47 -6.05 -15.79 -6.95
C THR A 47 -5.27 -16.61 -7.98
N LEU A 48 -4.47 -17.58 -7.52
CA LEU A 48 -3.60 -18.37 -8.40
C LEU A 48 -3.85 -19.89 -8.24
N ASP A 49 -5.07 -20.21 -7.90
CA ASP A 49 -5.63 -21.57 -7.98
C ASP A 49 -6.37 -21.79 -9.31
N ASP A 50 -7.23 -22.80 -9.40
CA ASP A 50 -8.04 -23.11 -10.58
C ASP A 50 -7.27 -23.03 -11.92
N ASP A 51 -7.84 -22.36 -12.93
CA ASP A 51 -7.30 -22.29 -14.29
C ASP A 51 -5.97 -21.52 -14.36
N ALA A 52 -5.80 -20.47 -13.54
CA ALA A 52 -4.52 -19.74 -13.45
C ALA A 52 -3.41 -20.64 -12.88
N GLY A 53 -3.69 -21.37 -11.81
CA GLY A 53 -2.77 -22.36 -11.25
C GLY A 53 -2.48 -23.51 -12.22
N ALA A 54 -3.50 -23.96 -12.96
CA ALA A 54 -3.35 -24.99 -14.01
C ALA A 54 -2.51 -24.49 -15.20
N LEU A 55 -2.68 -23.21 -15.60
CA LEU A 55 -1.84 -22.58 -16.61
C LEU A 55 -0.38 -22.56 -16.19
N ILE A 56 -0.09 -22.12 -14.96
CA ILE A 56 1.26 -22.09 -14.39
C ILE A 56 1.86 -23.50 -14.31
N ALA A 57 1.06 -24.51 -13.95
CA ALA A 57 1.52 -25.89 -13.88
C ALA A 57 1.96 -26.45 -15.24
N ARG A 58 1.45 -25.89 -16.33
CA ARG A 58 1.85 -26.22 -17.72
C ARG A 58 2.96 -25.31 -18.27
N GLY A 59 3.55 -24.45 -17.43
CA GLY A 59 4.62 -23.53 -17.81
C GLY A 59 4.14 -22.19 -18.39
N GLY A 60 2.85 -21.91 -18.34
CA GLY A 60 2.30 -20.62 -18.76
C GLY A 60 2.46 -19.55 -17.69
N ASP A 61 2.13 -18.32 -18.07
CA ASP A 61 2.27 -17.12 -17.24
C ASP A 61 1.01 -16.26 -17.35
N PRO A 62 0.13 -16.29 -16.33
CA PRO A 62 -1.12 -15.52 -16.35
C PRO A 62 -0.90 -14.00 -16.32
N LEU A 63 0.30 -13.52 -15.94
CA LEU A 63 0.61 -12.10 -15.84
C LEU A 63 1.33 -11.55 -17.09
N ALA A 64 1.55 -12.39 -18.10
CA ALA A 64 2.39 -12.06 -19.26
C ALA A 64 1.95 -10.79 -20.00
N ASP A 65 0.65 -10.56 -20.15
CA ASP A 65 0.09 -9.41 -20.87
C ASP A 65 0.46 -8.07 -20.21
N PHE A 66 0.70 -8.08 -18.92
CA PHE A 66 1.10 -6.90 -18.14
C PHE A 66 2.60 -6.82 -17.85
N ALA A 67 3.42 -7.75 -18.37
CA ALA A 67 4.85 -7.82 -18.11
C ALA A 67 5.59 -6.52 -18.48
N ALA A 68 5.23 -5.89 -19.60
CA ALA A 68 5.83 -4.64 -20.04
C ALA A 68 5.48 -3.45 -19.10
N LEU A 69 4.25 -3.41 -18.58
CA LEU A 69 3.83 -2.40 -17.62
C LEU A 69 4.57 -2.58 -16.30
N PHE A 70 4.61 -3.80 -15.77
CA PHE A 70 5.36 -4.10 -14.55
C PHE A 70 6.86 -3.76 -14.69
N ALA A 71 7.48 -4.04 -15.84
CA ALA A 71 8.90 -3.77 -16.07
C ALA A 71 9.26 -2.28 -16.06
N GLN A 72 8.29 -1.38 -16.25
CA GLN A 72 8.48 0.07 -16.22
C GLN A 72 8.38 0.67 -14.80
N ALA A 73 8.00 -0.13 -13.81
CA ALA A 73 7.82 0.34 -12.44
C ALA A 73 9.02 0.03 -11.55
N ASP A 74 9.29 0.93 -10.60
CA ASP A 74 10.32 0.76 -9.57
C ASP A 74 9.86 -0.21 -8.46
N VAL A 75 8.55 -0.26 -8.18
CA VAL A 75 7.93 -1.16 -7.19
C VAL A 75 6.62 -1.70 -7.75
N ARG A 76 6.43 -3.01 -7.62
CA ARG A 76 5.30 -3.75 -8.21
C ARG A 76 4.66 -4.63 -7.16
N LEU A 77 3.35 -4.50 -6.97
CA LEU A 77 2.61 -5.30 -6.00
C LEU A 77 1.19 -5.64 -6.45
N ALA A 78 0.62 -6.69 -5.87
CA ALA A 78 -0.75 -7.13 -6.02
C ALA A 78 -1.34 -7.58 -4.68
N ASN A 79 -2.66 -7.58 -4.55
CA ASN A 79 -3.30 -8.24 -3.42
C ASN A 79 -3.37 -9.75 -3.69
N LEU A 80 -2.59 -10.54 -2.93
CA LEU A 80 -2.59 -12.00 -3.04
C LEU A 80 -3.77 -12.56 -2.23
N GLU A 81 -4.87 -12.80 -2.91
CA GLU A 81 -6.16 -13.18 -2.29
C GLU A 81 -6.36 -14.70 -2.28
N CYS A 82 -5.29 -15.43 -2.04
CA CYS A 82 -5.29 -16.86 -1.82
C CYS A 82 -4.15 -17.28 -0.91
N VAL A 83 -4.30 -18.41 -0.24
CA VAL A 83 -3.21 -19.03 0.50
C VAL A 83 -2.27 -19.74 -0.47
N VAL A 84 -0.95 -19.52 -0.36
CA VAL A 84 0.06 -20.29 -1.11
C VAL A 84 0.66 -21.32 -0.15
N ALA A 85 0.19 -22.55 -0.24
CA ALA A 85 0.61 -23.62 0.66
C ALA A 85 0.41 -25.00 0.05
N THR A 86 1.04 -26.01 0.67
CA THR A 86 0.82 -27.42 0.36
C THR A 86 -0.10 -28.08 1.40
N GLY A 87 -0.12 -27.55 2.61
CA GLY A 87 -0.88 -28.05 3.76
C GLY A 87 -2.16 -27.28 4.05
N GLY A 88 -2.72 -27.55 5.23
CA GLY A 88 -3.94 -26.94 5.74
C GLY A 88 -5.22 -27.62 5.28
N SER A 89 -6.32 -27.25 5.91
CA SER A 89 -7.67 -27.75 5.60
C SER A 89 -8.59 -26.58 5.29
N ALA A 90 -9.38 -26.70 4.24
CA ALA A 90 -10.33 -25.67 3.84
C ALA A 90 -11.28 -25.29 4.98
N GLY A 91 -11.43 -24.03 5.22
CA GLY A 91 -12.40 -23.47 6.16
C GLY A 91 -13.85 -23.72 5.70
N ARG A 92 -14.80 -23.53 6.62
CA ARG A 92 -16.24 -23.64 6.31
C ARG A 92 -16.74 -22.33 5.66
N LYS A 93 -16.33 -22.09 4.41
CA LYS A 93 -16.73 -20.95 3.57
C LYS A 93 -17.21 -21.46 2.22
N ASN A 94 -18.02 -20.66 1.53
CA ASN A 94 -18.48 -20.99 0.18
C ASN A 94 -17.32 -21.03 -0.83
N TYR A 95 -16.36 -20.13 -0.66
CA TYR A 95 -15.18 -20.03 -1.51
C TYR A 95 -13.94 -20.10 -0.64
N THR A 96 -12.98 -20.96 -1.03
CA THR A 96 -11.68 -21.10 -0.38
C THR A 96 -10.61 -21.27 -1.45
N PHE A 97 -9.56 -20.45 -1.40
CA PHE A 97 -8.53 -20.38 -2.43
C PHE A 97 -7.17 -20.84 -1.90
N ARG A 98 -6.57 -21.84 -2.56
CA ARG A 98 -5.22 -22.31 -2.25
C ARG A 98 -4.42 -22.57 -3.50
N ALA A 99 -3.43 -21.71 -3.74
CA ALA A 99 -2.45 -21.90 -4.81
C ALA A 99 -1.30 -22.81 -4.36
N HIS A 100 -0.82 -23.64 -5.27
CA HIS A 100 0.39 -24.44 -5.04
C HIS A 100 1.66 -23.55 -5.08
N PRO A 101 2.71 -23.79 -4.27
CA PRO A 101 3.94 -22.97 -4.25
C PRO A 101 4.65 -22.79 -5.60
N ARG A 102 4.35 -23.59 -6.63
CA ARG A 102 4.84 -23.39 -7.99
C ARG A 102 4.48 -22.04 -8.61
N VAL A 103 3.51 -21.31 -8.04
CA VAL A 103 3.12 -19.97 -8.52
C VAL A 103 4.15 -18.89 -8.15
N LEU A 104 4.96 -19.10 -7.12
CA LEU A 104 5.90 -18.12 -6.59
C LEU A 104 6.94 -17.64 -7.61
N PRO A 105 7.56 -18.49 -8.44
CA PRO A 105 8.46 -18.03 -9.50
C PRO A 105 7.80 -17.11 -10.53
N VAL A 106 6.50 -17.31 -10.81
CA VAL A 106 5.72 -16.42 -11.70
C VAL A 106 5.47 -15.09 -11.01
N LEU A 107 4.97 -15.10 -9.77
CA LEU A 107 4.82 -13.87 -8.99
C LEU A 107 6.13 -13.10 -8.91
N LYS A 108 7.24 -13.75 -8.57
CA LYS A 108 8.55 -13.10 -8.41
C LYS A 108 9.09 -12.48 -9.70
N ARG A 109 8.73 -13.03 -10.86
CA ARG A 109 9.11 -12.46 -12.17
C ARG A 109 8.50 -11.08 -12.37
N HIS A 110 7.28 -10.86 -11.89
CA HIS A 110 6.50 -9.66 -12.15
C HIS A 110 6.37 -8.72 -10.96
N LEU A 111 6.44 -9.23 -9.73
CA LEU A 111 6.16 -8.49 -8.50
C LEU A 111 7.39 -8.45 -7.57
N ASP A 112 7.49 -7.36 -6.82
CA ASP A 112 8.45 -7.20 -5.72
C ASP A 112 7.86 -7.66 -4.40
N GLY A 113 6.54 -7.56 -4.25
CA GLY A 113 5.82 -7.97 -3.06
C GLY A 113 4.32 -8.10 -3.26
N VAL A 114 3.63 -8.52 -2.21
CA VAL A 114 2.18 -8.73 -2.17
C VAL A 114 1.56 -8.17 -0.90
N THR A 115 0.29 -7.79 -0.96
CA THR A 115 -0.52 -7.54 0.24
C THR A 115 -1.26 -8.81 0.63
N LEU A 116 -1.35 -9.07 1.94
CA LEU A 116 -1.93 -10.30 2.49
C LEU A 116 -3.13 -10.06 3.40
N ALA A 117 -3.41 -8.82 3.78
CA ALA A 117 -4.54 -8.54 4.65
C ALA A 117 -5.85 -8.56 3.84
N ASN A 118 -6.41 -9.76 3.67
CA ASN A 118 -7.68 -10.02 3.00
C ASN A 118 -8.44 -11.18 3.65
N ASN A 119 -9.69 -11.35 3.27
CA ASN A 119 -10.59 -12.36 3.86
C ASN A 119 -10.28 -13.81 3.40
N HIS A 120 -9.41 -14.01 2.40
CA HIS A 120 -9.02 -15.33 1.90
C HIS A 120 -7.67 -15.83 2.43
N SER A 121 -6.91 -14.99 3.13
CA SER A 121 -5.63 -15.38 3.74
C SER A 121 -5.77 -16.50 4.78
N GLY A 122 -6.95 -16.62 5.42
CA GLY A 122 -7.24 -17.65 6.41
C GLY A 122 -7.92 -18.91 5.90
N ASP A 123 -8.12 -19.06 4.61
CA ASP A 123 -8.95 -20.10 4.02
C ASP A 123 -8.53 -21.53 4.37
N TYR A 124 -7.25 -21.74 4.60
CA TYR A 124 -6.68 -23.06 4.94
C TYR A 124 -6.06 -23.14 6.34
N GLY A 125 -6.39 -22.15 7.19
CA GLY A 125 -5.97 -22.09 8.59
C GLY A 125 -4.61 -21.46 8.82
N ARG A 126 -4.28 -21.23 10.09
CA ARG A 126 -3.08 -20.47 10.50
C ARG A 126 -1.78 -21.18 10.14
N GLU A 127 -1.75 -22.52 10.12
CA GLU A 127 -0.56 -23.30 9.74
C GLU A 127 -0.22 -23.10 8.25
N ALA A 128 -1.23 -23.16 7.37
CA ALA A 128 -1.04 -22.91 5.93
C ALA A 128 -0.62 -21.43 5.66
N PHE A 129 -1.17 -20.50 6.42
CA PHE A 129 -0.77 -19.09 6.34
C PHE A 129 0.69 -18.90 6.80
N ALA A 130 1.11 -19.54 7.89
CA ALA A 130 2.49 -19.51 8.35
C ALA A 130 3.45 -20.14 7.32
N GLU A 131 3.05 -21.26 6.67
CA GLU A 131 3.77 -21.84 5.54
C GLU A 131 3.93 -20.79 4.41
N MET A 132 2.86 -20.10 4.04
CA MET A 132 2.88 -19.07 3.01
C MET A 132 3.87 -17.94 3.34
N LEU A 133 3.88 -17.42 4.56
CA LEU A 133 4.84 -16.39 4.98
C LEU A 133 6.30 -16.86 4.83
N GLY A 134 6.57 -18.12 5.17
CA GLY A 134 7.89 -18.75 4.97
C GLY A 134 8.26 -18.87 3.49
N LEU A 135 7.33 -19.30 2.65
CA LEU A 135 7.50 -19.49 1.22
C LEU A 135 7.72 -18.16 0.49
N LEU A 136 6.95 -17.11 0.80
CA LEU A 136 7.14 -15.76 0.25
C LEU A 136 8.54 -15.23 0.56
N ARG A 137 8.99 -15.38 1.81
CA ARG A 137 10.35 -14.99 2.23
C ARG A 137 11.42 -15.75 1.46
N GLN A 138 11.28 -17.06 1.28
CA GLN A 138 12.22 -17.90 0.51
C GLN A 138 12.25 -17.51 -0.97
N ALA A 139 11.11 -17.13 -1.54
CA ALA A 139 11.00 -16.64 -2.92
C ALA A 139 11.54 -15.21 -3.10
N GLY A 140 11.88 -14.50 -2.02
CA GLY A 140 12.30 -13.10 -2.05
C GLY A 140 11.17 -12.15 -2.44
N LEU A 141 9.92 -12.54 -2.20
CA LEU A 141 8.74 -11.68 -2.30
C LEU A 141 8.50 -11.01 -0.96
N ALA A 142 8.46 -9.68 -0.95
CA ALA A 142 8.07 -8.93 0.22
C ALA A 142 6.55 -9.07 0.47
N GLN A 143 6.11 -8.74 1.67
CA GLN A 143 4.69 -8.73 1.99
C GLN A 143 4.33 -7.63 2.99
N ALA A 144 3.06 -7.22 3.00
CA ALA A 144 2.47 -6.33 3.98
C ALA A 144 1.12 -6.88 4.45
N GLY A 145 0.78 -6.64 5.71
CA GLY A 145 -0.53 -6.99 6.27
C GLY A 145 -0.66 -8.43 6.76
N GLY A 146 0.43 -9.20 6.75
CA GLY A 146 0.48 -10.54 7.33
C GLY A 146 1.66 -10.71 8.29
N GLY A 147 1.55 -11.60 9.27
CA GLY A 147 2.62 -11.84 10.22
C GLY A 147 2.45 -13.11 11.03
N MET A 148 3.53 -13.54 11.68
CA MET A 148 3.53 -14.65 12.64
C MET A 148 2.88 -14.26 13.97
N ASN A 149 2.65 -12.96 14.16
CA ASN A 149 1.98 -12.37 15.31
C ASN A 149 1.44 -10.98 14.94
N LEU A 150 0.69 -10.36 15.85
CA LEU A 150 0.06 -9.04 15.67
C LEU A 150 1.08 -7.96 15.27
N ALA A 151 2.24 -7.91 15.95
CA ALA A 151 3.25 -6.88 15.68
C ALA A 151 3.84 -7.01 14.28
N GLU A 152 4.09 -8.23 13.80
CA GLU A 152 4.56 -8.48 12.44
C GLU A 152 3.49 -8.12 11.39
N ALA A 153 2.22 -8.49 11.63
CA ALA A 153 1.11 -8.20 10.71
C ALA A 153 0.94 -6.69 10.48
N HIS A 154 1.16 -5.86 11.50
CA HIS A 154 1.10 -4.40 11.44
C HIS A 154 2.42 -3.71 11.07
N THR A 155 3.48 -4.49 10.81
CA THR A 155 4.76 -3.93 10.37
C THR A 155 4.70 -3.60 8.88
N PRO A 156 5.04 -2.35 8.46
CA PRO A 156 5.04 -2.01 7.04
C PRO A 156 6.12 -2.75 6.26
N TRP A 157 5.83 -3.07 5.00
CA TRP A 157 6.89 -3.36 4.04
C TRP A 157 7.61 -2.06 3.68
N ILE A 158 8.89 -1.99 4.01
CA ILE A 158 9.75 -0.86 3.67
C ILE A 158 10.56 -1.19 2.43
N VAL A 159 10.49 -0.33 1.43
CA VAL A 159 11.28 -0.42 0.21
C VAL A 159 11.94 0.92 -0.11
N GLU A 160 13.19 0.89 -0.55
CA GLU A 160 13.96 2.08 -0.94
C GLU A 160 14.15 2.10 -2.46
N ARG A 161 13.69 3.16 -3.11
CA ARG A 161 13.82 3.38 -4.55
C ARG A 161 14.03 4.87 -4.82
N GLN A 162 14.93 5.20 -5.75
CA GLN A 162 15.19 6.57 -6.19
C GLN A 162 15.46 7.55 -5.02
N GLY A 163 16.13 7.10 -3.96
CA GLY A 163 16.39 7.91 -2.77
C GLY A 163 15.17 8.14 -1.86
N LEU A 164 14.02 7.53 -2.15
CA LEU A 164 12.81 7.57 -1.33
C LEU A 164 12.64 6.28 -0.55
N ARG A 165 12.26 6.41 0.72
CA ARG A 165 11.90 5.32 1.62
C ARG A 165 10.38 5.22 1.69
N ILE A 166 9.84 4.12 1.17
CA ILE A 166 8.42 3.90 0.96
C ILE A 166 7.92 2.84 1.93
N ALA A 167 6.86 3.13 2.67
CA ALA A 167 6.17 2.19 3.54
C ALA A 167 4.85 1.76 2.89
N ILE A 168 4.71 0.48 2.63
CA ILE A 168 3.45 -0.16 2.22
C ILE A 168 2.84 -0.82 3.44
N LEU A 169 1.60 -0.48 3.74
CA LEU A 169 0.78 -1.08 4.79
C LEU A 169 -0.39 -1.81 4.14
N SER A 170 -0.95 -2.82 4.79
CA SER A 170 -2.14 -3.48 4.27
C SER A 170 -3.05 -3.92 5.42
N TYR A 171 -4.37 -3.75 5.23
CA TYR A 171 -5.38 -4.01 6.25
C TYR A 171 -6.61 -4.65 5.64
N ASN A 172 -7.21 -5.59 6.36
CA ASN A 172 -8.50 -6.17 6.03
C ASN A 172 -9.59 -5.61 6.93
N GLU A 173 -10.70 -5.20 6.34
CA GLU A 173 -11.91 -4.79 7.07
C GLU A 173 -13.09 -5.74 6.82
N PHE A 174 -12.96 -6.67 5.88
CA PHE A 174 -14.02 -7.60 5.54
C PHE A 174 -13.95 -8.89 6.37
N MET A 175 -15.08 -9.31 6.89
CA MET A 175 -15.21 -10.49 7.77
C MET A 175 -14.73 -11.80 7.12
N PRO A 176 -14.21 -12.76 7.85
CA PRO A 176 -14.23 -12.83 9.30
C PRO A 176 -13.01 -12.19 9.98
N ARG A 177 -13.24 -11.41 11.05
CA ARG A 177 -12.16 -10.89 11.91
C ARG A 177 -11.39 -12.01 12.64
N SER A 178 -11.95 -13.20 12.73
CA SER A 178 -11.36 -14.34 13.42
C SER A 178 -9.97 -14.77 12.91
N PHE A 179 -9.55 -14.25 11.74
CA PHE A 179 -8.21 -14.48 11.19
C PHE A 179 -7.23 -13.34 11.45
N GLU A 180 -7.63 -12.33 12.19
CA GLU A 180 -6.69 -11.32 12.70
C GLU A 180 -5.53 -12.00 13.43
N ALA A 181 -4.32 -11.48 13.25
CA ALA A 181 -3.15 -11.94 13.99
C ALA A 181 -3.35 -11.66 15.48
N ASP A 182 -2.84 -12.54 16.34
CA ASP A 182 -2.85 -12.35 17.79
C ASP A 182 -1.41 -12.20 18.31
N PHE A 183 -1.25 -12.04 19.60
CA PHE A 183 0.06 -11.85 20.24
C PHE A 183 1.06 -12.97 19.86
N ASP A 184 0.60 -14.22 19.78
CA ASP A 184 1.40 -15.40 19.48
C ASP A 184 0.81 -16.28 18.35
N ALA A 185 -0.11 -15.74 17.56
CA ALA A 185 -0.76 -16.48 16.49
C ALA A 185 -0.65 -15.76 15.13
N PRO A 186 -0.24 -16.52 14.07
CA PRO A 186 -0.16 -15.98 12.71
C PRO A 186 -1.51 -15.51 12.21
N GLY A 187 -1.52 -14.42 11.47
CA GLY A 187 -2.72 -13.86 10.87
C GLY A 187 -2.46 -12.57 10.14
N ILE A 188 -3.53 -11.86 9.86
CA ILE A 188 -3.52 -10.61 9.09
C ILE A 188 -3.75 -9.39 9.98
N ALA A 189 -3.37 -8.21 9.47
CA ALA A 189 -3.68 -6.94 10.11
C ALA A 189 -5.16 -6.58 9.88
N TRP A 190 -5.88 -6.38 10.98
CA TRP A 190 -7.25 -5.90 10.94
C TRP A 190 -7.29 -4.37 10.90
N SER A 191 -8.33 -3.81 10.28
CA SER A 191 -8.51 -2.37 10.10
C SER A 191 -9.21 -1.73 11.31
N GLU A 192 -8.56 -1.77 12.49
CA GLU A 192 -9.02 -0.95 13.63
C GLU A 192 -8.52 0.48 13.46
N ASP A 193 -9.42 1.49 13.48
CA ASP A 193 -9.07 2.88 13.15
C ASP A 193 -7.84 3.37 13.91
N GLU A 194 -7.83 3.24 15.23
CA GLU A 194 -6.74 3.75 16.08
C GLU A 194 -5.41 3.07 15.73
N GLN A 195 -5.42 1.76 15.48
CA GLN A 195 -4.23 1.01 15.12
C GLN A 195 -3.71 1.41 13.73
N VAL A 196 -4.61 1.52 12.75
CA VAL A 196 -4.27 1.96 11.38
C VAL A 196 -3.61 3.34 11.38
N LEU A 197 -4.19 4.29 12.13
CA LEU A 197 -3.65 5.65 12.21
C LEU A 197 -2.30 5.69 12.93
N GLU A 198 -2.14 4.91 14.00
CA GLU A 198 -0.85 4.80 14.70
C GLU A 198 0.23 4.14 13.82
N ASP A 199 -0.11 3.10 13.05
CA ASP A 199 0.82 2.44 12.14
C ASP A 199 1.32 3.42 11.05
N ILE A 200 0.43 4.24 10.47
CA ILE A 200 0.80 5.30 9.53
C ILE A 200 1.75 6.30 10.20
N ALA A 201 1.43 6.74 11.42
CA ALA A 201 2.27 7.66 12.17
C ALA A 201 3.63 7.02 12.52
N ARG A 202 3.67 5.74 12.88
CA ARG A 202 4.90 4.97 13.15
C ARG A 202 5.74 4.79 11.89
N ALA A 203 5.12 4.53 10.72
CA ALA A 203 5.82 4.46 9.45
C ALA A 203 6.66 5.73 9.22
N ARG A 204 6.13 6.91 9.54
CA ARG A 204 6.86 8.18 9.50
C ARG A 204 7.92 8.30 10.58
N ARG A 205 7.54 8.12 11.85
CA ARG A 205 8.42 8.43 12.99
C ARG A 205 9.50 7.37 13.20
N VAL A 206 9.14 6.09 13.14
CA VAL A 206 10.02 4.97 13.48
C VAL A 206 10.74 4.44 12.25
N HIS A 207 9.99 4.18 11.19
CA HIS A 207 10.54 3.64 9.95
C HIS A 207 11.09 4.72 9.01
N ARG A 208 10.90 6.01 9.35
CA ARG A 208 11.39 7.17 8.59
C ARG A 208 10.99 7.14 7.12
N ALA A 209 9.76 6.69 6.87
CA ALA A 209 9.23 6.64 5.52
C ALA A 209 9.01 8.06 4.95
N ASP A 210 9.51 8.28 3.74
CA ASP A 210 9.22 9.48 2.94
C ASP A 210 7.82 9.41 2.33
N LEU A 211 7.34 8.19 2.05
CA LEU A 211 6.00 7.92 1.50
C LEU A 211 5.33 6.80 2.31
N VAL A 212 4.03 6.94 2.57
CA VAL A 212 3.22 5.93 3.27
C VAL A 212 1.98 5.65 2.45
N ILE A 213 1.79 4.39 2.05
CA ILE A 213 0.73 3.96 1.14
C ILE A 213 0.02 2.73 1.73
N PRO A 214 -1.13 2.92 2.39
CA PRO A 214 -2.00 1.82 2.79
C PRO A 214 -2.71 1.18 1.60
N PHE A 215 -2.77 -0.15 1.58
CA PHE A 215 -3.63 -0.95 0.71
C PHE A 215 -4.72 -1.59 1.57
N MET A 216 -5.97 -1.30 1.24
CA MET A 216 -7.15 -1.71 2.00
C MET A 216 -7.90 -2.83 1.30
N HIS A 217 -8.37 -3.81 2.06
CA HIS A 217 -9.30 -4.83 1.59
C HIS A 217 -10.64 -4.62 2.32
N TRP A 218 -11.59 -3.93 1.66
CA TRP A 218 -12.76 -3.32 2.31
C TRP A 218 -13.97 -3.13 1.41
N GLY A 219 -15.08 -2.66 2.00
CA GLY A 219 -16.31 -2.34 1.29
C GLY A 219 -17.20 -3.56 1.10
N TRP A 220 -18.10 -3.50 0.12
CA TRP A 220 -19.04 -4.57 -0.21
C TRP A 220 -18.80 -5.04 -1.64
N GLU A 221 -18.87 -6.36 -1.83
CA GLU A 221 -18.76 -6.98 -3.16
C GLU A 221 -19.80 -6.40 -4.12
N ASN A 222 -19.41 -6.17 -5.37
CA ASN A 222 -20.22 -5.62 -6.47
C ASN A 222 -20.68 -4.16 -6.32
N GLU A 223 -20.27 -3.44 -5.30
CA GLU A 223 -20.60 -2.02 -5.12
C GLU A 223 -19.57 -1.14 -5.84
N HIS A 224 -20.02 -0.38 -6.86
CA HIS A 224 -19.16 0.51 -7.67
C HIS A 224 -18.86 1.86 -7.02
N VAL A 225 -19.56 2.19 -5.94
CA VAL A 225 -19.38 3.44 -5.21
C VAL A 225 -18.94 3.14 -3.80
N ALA A 226 -17.84 3.76 -3.39
CA ALA A 226 -17.33 3.60 -2.03
C ALA A 226 -18.37 4.07 -1.01
N ASN A 227 -18.56 3.28 0.05
CA ASN A 227 -19.50 3.61 1.11
C ASN A 227 -18.90 4.64 2.09
N ASP A 228 -19.74 5.16 3.00
CA ASP A 228 -19.34 6.18 3.98
C ASP A 228 -18.20 5.72 4.88
N ARG A 229 -18.15 4.44 5.25
CA ARG A 229 -17.08 3.88 6.08
C ARG A 229 -15.75 3.92 5.36
N GLN A 230 -15.69 3.49 4.10
CA GLN A 230 -14.50 3.57 3.27
C GLN A 230 -14.01 5.02 3.15
N ARG A 231 -14.90 5.97 2.88
CA ARG A 231 -14.56 7.39 2.74
C ARG A 231 -14.03 8.00 4.04
N GLN A 232 -14.67 7.72 5.16
CA GLN A 232 -14.26 8.24 6.46
C GLN A 232 -12.87 7.74 6.85
N LEU A 233 -12.62 6.44 6.73
CA LEU A 233 -11.34 5.85 7.10
C LEU A 233 -10.22 6.31 6.14
N ALA A 234 -10.46 6.34 4.83
CA ALA A 234 -9.49 6.84 3.87
C ALA A 234 -9.03 8.28 4.18
N ARG A 235 -9.98 9.16 4.48
CA ARG A 235 -9.67 10.55 4.83
C ARG A 235 -8.88 10.64 6.15
N LYS A 236 -9.23 9.84 7.17
CA LYS A 236 -8.46 9.74 8.42
C LYS A 236 -7.02 9.27 8.16
N MET A 237 -6.82 8.28 7.28
CA MET A 237 -5.48 7.81 6.89
C MET A 237 -4.66 8.92 6.23
N ILE A 238 -5.26 9.69 5.32
CA ILE A 238 -4.59 10.85 4.70
C ILE A 238 -4.24 11.89 5.77
N ASP A 239 -5.14 12.18 6.70
CA ASP A 239 -4.92 13.12 7.80
C ASP A 239 -3.80 12.64 8.75
N ALA A 240 -3.68 11.33 8.96
CA ALA A 240 -2.60 10.72 9.73
C ALA A 240 -1.24 10.69 9.00
N GLY A 241 -1.21 11.01 7.71
CA GLY A 241 0.04 11.13 6.96
C GLY A 241 0.22 10.15 5.80
N ALA A 242 -0.79 9.41 5.37
CA ALA A 242 -0.72 8.63 4.13
C ALA A 242 -0.61 9.56 2.90
N ASP A 243 0.08 9.12 1.84
CA ASP A 243 0.29 9.88 0.60
C ASP A 243 -0.67 9.46 -0.51
N ALA A 244 -1.21 8.28 -0.40
CA ALA A 244 -2.31 7.73 -1.19
C ALA A 244 -2.98 6.63 -0.38
N VAL A 245 -4.22 6.27 -0.73
CA VAL A 245 -4.91 5.08 -0.22
C VAL A 245 -5.40 4.29 -1.42
N ILE A 246 -5.16 2.99 -1.43
CA ILE A 246 -5.54 2.09 -2.51
C ILE A 246 -6.35 0.95 -1.91
N GLY A 247 -7.35 0.46 -2.62
CA GLY A 247 -8.20 -0.62 -2.13
C GLY A 247 -8.53 -1.70 -3.16
N GLY A 248 -9.02 -2.81 -2.63
CA GLY A 248 -9.58 -3.97 -3.29
C GLY A 248 -10.70 -4.57 -2.46
N HIS A 249 -11.17 -5.76 -2.76
CA HIS A 249 -12.28 -6.53 -2.18
C HIS A 249 -13.62 -6.38 -2.90
N PRO A 250 -14.11 -5.21 -3.34
CA PRO A 250 -15.39 -5.16 -4.04
C PRO A 250 -15.48 -6.02 -5.30
N HIS A 251 -14.36 -6.53 -5.78
CA HIS A 251 -14.20 -7.30 -7.03
C HIS A 251 -14.63 -6.53 -8.29
N VAL A 252 -14.98 -5.27 -8.12
CA VAL A 252 -15.28 -4.28 -9.16
C VAL A 252 -14.49 -3.01 -8.87
N THR A 253 -14.27 -2.21 -9.91
CA THR A 253 -13.65 -0.90 -9.72
C THR A 253 -14.61 0.06 -9.02
N GLN A 254 -14.09 0.88 -8.10
CA GLN A 254 -14.86 1.94 -7.44
C GLN A 254 -14.36 3.32 -7.83
N ASP A 255 -15.11 4.34 -7.47
CA ASP A 255 -14.77 5.73 -7.69
C ASP A 255 -13.41 6.13 -7.05
N ILE A 256 -12.88 7.25 -7.50
CA ILE A 256 -11.61 7.81 -7.04
C ILE A 256 -11.87 9.19 -6.46
N GLU A 257 -11.27 9.47 -5.32
CA GLU A 257 -11.37 10.76 -4.63
C GLU A 257 -9.99 11.43 -4.54
N HIS A 258 -9.99 12.77 -4.57
CA HIS A 258 -8.86 13.58 -4.14
C HIS A 258 -9.21 14.26 -2.82
N TYR A 259 -8.50 13.91 -1.77
CA TYR A 259 -8.66 14.54 -0.47
C TYR A 259 -7.35 15.21 -0.04
N ARG A 260 -7.38 16.52 0.20
CA ARG A 260 -6.20 17.34 0.51
C ARG A 260 -5.07 17.18 -0.50
N GLY A 261 -5.42 17.06 -1.78
CA GLY A 261 -4.45 16.90 -2.87
C GLY A 261 -3.82 15.51 -2.98
N LYS A 262 -4.31 14.53 -2.24
CA LYS A 262 -3.83 13.15 -2.26
C LYS A 262 -4.90 12.21 -2.83
N PRO A 263 -4.52 11.26 -3.69
CA PRO A 263 -5.46 10.35 -4.32
C PRO A 263 -5.90 9.23 -3.37
N ILE A 264 -7.18 8.88 -3.47
CA ILE A 264 -7.79 7.71 -2.84
C ILE A 264 -8.46 6.92 -3.97
N VAL A 265 -7.96 5.71 -4.23
CA VAL A 265 -8.52 4.76 -5.20
C VAL A 265 -9.21 3.67 -4.40
N TYR A 266 -10.53 3.72 -4.30
CA TYR A 266 -11.28 2.89 -3.36
C TYR A 266 -11.27 1.40 -3.70
N SER A 267 -11.27 1.04 -4.99
CA SER A 267 -11.03 -0.32 -5.45
C SER A 267 -10.49 -0.33 -6.88
N VAL A 268 -9.48 -1.14 -7.11
CA VAL A 268 -8.94 -1.41 -8.45
C VAL A 268 -9.59 -2.63 -9.10
N GLY A 269 -10.43 -3.38 -8.36
CA GLY A 269 -11.07 -4.61 -8.82
C GLY A 269 -10.15 -5.83 -8.85
N ASN A 270 -10.55 -6.84 -9.58
CA ASN A 270 -9.81 -8.08 -9.74
C ASN A 270 -8.61 -7.93 -10.67
N PHE A 271 -7.60 -8.79 -10.51
CA PHE A 271 -6.52 -8.90 -11.48
C PHE A 271 -6.44 -10.32 -12.07
N VAL A 272 -6.27 -11.32 -11.22
CA VAL A 272 -6.36 -12.74 -11.62
C VAL A 272 -7.46 -13.37 -10.77
N MET A 273 -8.62 -13.61 -11.35
CA MET A 273 -9.73 -14.20 -10.61
C MET A 273 -10.73 -14.82 -11.58
N LYS A 274 -11.06 -16.08 -11.35
CA LYS A 274 -12.06 -16.75 -12.14
C LYS A 274 -13.46 -16.35 -11.67
N GLU A 275 -14.13 -15.57 -12.49
CA GLU A 275 -15.51 -15.15 -12.29
C GLU A 275 -16.30 -15.42 -13.57
N THR A 276 -17.36 -16.19 -13.48
CA THR A 276 -18.12 -16.64 -14.64
C THR A 276 -19.48 -15.96 -14.80
N ASP A 277 -20.03 -15.46 -13.69
CA ASP A 277 -21.44 -15.06 -13.63
C ASP A 277 -21.61 -13.52 -13.63
N ASN A 278 -20.53 -12.75 -13.43
CA ASN A 278 -20.60 -11.29 -13.35
C ASN A 278 -19.57 -10.62 -14.27
N ASP A 279 -20.05 -10.11 -15.40
CA ASP A 279 -19.22 -9.39 -16.36
C ASP A 279 -18.49 -8.16 -15.76
N LEU A 280 -19.07 -7.53 -14.74
CA LEU A 280 -18.48 -6.36 -14.10
C LEU A 280 -17.24 -6.72 -13.27
N GLN A 281 -17.23 -7.89 -12.65
CA GLN A 281 -16.07 -8.39 -11.92
C GLN A 281 -14.90 -8.79 -12.85
N ARG A 282 -15.15 -8.90 -14.15
CA ARG A 282 -14.12 -9.14 -15.17
C ARG A 282 -13.55 -7.85 -15.79
N GLN A 283 -13.92 -6.68 -15.24
CA GLN A 283 -13.42 -5.38 -15.62
C GLN A 283 -12.72 -4.73 -14.43
N ALA A 284 -11.45 -4.41 -14.59
CA ALA A 284 -10.62 -3.92 -13.49
C ALA A 284 -9.55 -2.96 -14.00
N TRP A 285 -8.69 -2.50 -13.08
CA TRP A 285 -7.55 -1.66 -13.40
C TRP A 285 -6.26 -2.21 -12.82
N VAL A 286 -5.17 -2.09 -13.58
CA VAL A 286 -3.83 -2.01 -12.98
C VAL A 286 -3.53 -0.52 -12.83
N LEU A 287 -3.27 -0.10 -11.61
CA LEU A 287 -3.00 1.29 -11.24
C LEU A 287 -1.49 1.55 -11.26
N ARG A 288 -1.03 2.53 -12.06
CA ARG A 288 0.33 3.04 -12.02
C ARG A 288 0.32 4.43 -11.38
N MET A 289 1.12 4.61 -10.33
CA MET A 289 1.24 5.87 -9.61
C MET A 289 2.69 6.33 -9.60
N THR A 290 2.88 7.64 -9.75
CA THR A 290 4.19 8.27 -9.68
C THR A 290 4.26 9.19 -8.46
N PHE A 291 5.37 9.15 -7.75
CA PHE A 291 5.58 9.92 -6.52
C PHE A 291 6.92 10.65 -6.55
N ASP A 292 6.95 11.79 -5.90
CA ASP A 292 8.16 12.44 -5.44
C ASP A 292 8.14 12.54 -3.89
N ARG A 293 9.12 13.20 -3.30
CA ARG A 293 9.20 13.40 -1.83
C ARG A 293 8.01 14.19 -1.24
N GLN A 294 7.21 14.84 -2.07
CA GLN A 294 6.04 15.64 -1.67
C GLN A 294 4.72 14.84 -1.80
N GLY A 295 4.78 13.56 -2.22
CA GLY A 295 3.63 12.68 -2.41
C GLY A 295 3.36 12.36 -3.88
N ALA A 296 2.13 11.96 -4.22
CA ALA A 296 1.76 11.59 -5.57
C ALA A 296 1.91 12.76 -6.56
N THR A 297 2.59 12.53 -7.67
CA THR A 297 2.69 13.48 -8.80
C THR A 297 1.65 13.20 -9.87
N GLY A 298 1.16 11.98 -9.94
CA GLY A 298 0.11 11.55 -10.85
C GLY A 298 -0.18 10.08 -10.75
N PHE A 299 -1.24 9.67 -11.41
CA PHE A 299 -1.55 8.28 -11.67
C PHE A 299 -2.25 8.13 -13.01
N ASP A 300 -2.13 6.96 -13.56
CA ASP A 300 -2.96 6.43 -14.64
C ASP A 300 -3.36 4.98 -14.33
N THR A 301 -4.50 4.58 -14.88
CA THR A 301 -4.98 3.22 -14.76
C THR A 301 -4.95 2.55 -16.12
N HIS A 302 -4.69 1.24 -16.13
CA HIS A 302 -4.68 0.42 -17.33
C HIS A 302 -5.82 -0.58 -17.24
N ALA A 303 -6.73 -0.54 -18.23
CA ALA A 303 -7.88 -1.43 -18.22
C ALA A 303 -7.46 -2.90 -18.31
N VAL A 304 -8.09 -3.70 -17.46
CA VAL A 304 -7.97 -5.16 -17.43
C VAL A 304 -9.28 -5.76 -17.88
N ARG A 305 -9.20 -6.71 -18.81
CA ARG A 305 -10.31 -7.60 -19.14
C ARG A 305 -9.93 -9.02 -18.72
N ILE A 306 -10.70 -9.58 -17.81
CA ILE A 306 -10.46 -10.92 -17.31
C ILE A 306 -11.25 -11.93 -18.13
N GLY A 307 -10.57 -12.95 -18.67
CA GLY A 307 -11.21 -14.04 -19.41
C GLY A 307 -12.07 -14.94 -18.49
N MET A 308 -12.86 -15.81 -19.09
CA MET A 308 -13.64 -16.82 -18.35
C MET A 308 -12.75 -17.82 -17.59
N ASP A 309 -11.48 -17.88 -17.94
CA ASP A 309 -10.42 -18.65 -17.28
C ASP A 309 -9.72 -17.89 -16.13
N GLY A 310 -10.19 -16.68 -15.83
CA GLY A 310 -9.60 -15.84 -14.79
C GLY A 310 -8.30 -15.15 -15.17
N ILE A 311 -7.86 -15.24 -16.43
CA ILE A 311 -6.59 -14.67 -16.90
C ILE A 311 -6.80 -13.22 -17.36
N PRO A 312 -6.02 -12.25 -16.83
CA PRO A 312 -6.11 -10.85 -17.22
C PRO A 312 -5.53 -10.62 -18.61
N GLN A 313 -6.21 -9.78 -19.36
CA GLN A 313 -5.80 -9.28 -20.66
C GLN A 313 -5.82 -7.74 -20.63
N ALA A 314 -4.80 -7.13 -21.23
CA ALA A 314 -4.74 -5.68 -21.35
C ALA A 314 -5.74 -5.17 -22.39
N ASP A 315 -6.51 -4.14 -22.05
CA ASP A 315 -7.40 -3.45 -22.99
C ASP A 315 -6.98 -1.97 -23.15
N PRO A 316 -5.99 -1.67 -23.99
CA PRO A 316 -5.49 -0.31 -24.19
C PRO A 316 -6.50 0.62 -24.90
N SER A 317 -7.59 0.07 -25.45
CA SER A 317 -8.62 0.84 -26.14
C SER A 317 -9.67 1.43 -25.20
N THR A 318 -9.80 0.88 -24.00
CA THR A 318 -10.77 1.38 -23.01
C THR A 318 -10.18 2.58 -22.25
N PRO A 319 -10.84 3.75 -22.29
CA PRO A 319 -10.46 4.91 -21.50
C PRO A 319 -10.66 4.63 -20.00
N THR A 320 -9.66 5.01 -19.21
CA THR A 320 -9.64 4.76 -17.76
C THR A 320 -9.23 6.00 -16.97
N PRO A 321 -9.51 6.08 -15.66
CA PRO A 321 -9.14 7.23 -14.83
C PRO A 321 -7.64 7.56 -14.85
N CYS A 322 -7.34 8.86 -14.93
CA CYS A 322 -5.98 9.37 -14.78
C CYS A 322 -5.98 10.76 -14.12
N TRP A 323 -4.86 11.11 -13.52
CA TRP A 323 -4.68 12.41 -12.88
C TRP A 323 -3.21 12.81 -12.81
N THR A 324 -2.96 14.10 -12.87
CA THR A 324 -1.65 14.70 -12.65
C THR A 324 -1.75 15.81 -11.62
N ARG A 325 -0.77 15.95 -10.75
CA ARG A 325 -0.69 16.99 -9.71
C ARG A 325 -0.94 18.37 -10.30
N GLY A 326 -1.85 19.13 -9.70
CA GLY A 326 -2.32 20.43 -10.19
C GLY A 326 -3.67 20.37 -10.90
N GLN A 327 -4.13 19.21 -11.32
CA GLN A 327 -5.50 19.04 -11.81
C GLN A 327 -6.49 18.99 -10.65
N SER A 328 -7.62 19.69 -10.79
CA SER A 328 -8.68 19.73 -9.76
C SER A 328 -9.57 18.48 -9.74
N GLN A 329 -9.57 17.72 -10.84
CA GLN A 329 -10.44 16.56 -11.02
C GLN A 329 -9.68 15.41 -11.69
N VAL A 330 -10.14 14.19 -11.43
CA VAL A 330 -9.72 13.00 -12.18
C VAL A 330 -10.24 13.11 -13.60
N GLY A 331 -9.35 12.96 -14.55
CA GLY A 331 -9.68 12.88 -15.97
C GLY A 331 -9.81 11.45 -16.44
N THR A 332 -9.87 11.28 -17.76
CA THR A 332 -9.89 9.98 -18.42
C THR A 332 -8.80 9.95 -19.49
N CYS A 333 -8.01 8.89 -19.51
CA CYS A 333 -6.90 8.69 -20.43
C CYS A 333 -7.04 7.33 -21.12
N LEU A 334 -6.41 7.18 -22.28
CA LEU A 334 -6.17 5.85 -22.84
C LEU A 334 -4.92 5.28 -22.18
N GLY A 335 -5.00 4.08 -21.62
CA GLY A 335 -3.88 3.38 -21.01
C GLY A 335 -2.80 3.10 -22.05
N GLY A 336 -1.56 3.54 -21.79
CA GLY A 336 -0.40 3.22 -22.63
C GLY A 336 0.11 4.34 -23.52
N ARG A 337 0.58 5.43 -22.93
CA ARG A 337 1.62 6.27 -23.53
C ARG A 337 2.86 6.30 -22.67
#